data_d66d9e3dd8d539a9ae19262c0b08fb21
#
_entry.id   d66d9e3dd8d539a9ae19262c0b08fb21
#
_cell.length_a   1.000
_cell.length_b   1.000
_cell.length_c   1.000
_cell.angle_alpha   90.00
_cell.angle_beta   90.00
_cell.angle_gamma   90.00
#
_symmetry.space_group_name_H-M   'P 1'
#
loop_
_entity.id
_entity.type
_entity.pdbx_description
1 polymer ?
#
loop_
_entity_poly.entity_id
_entity_poly.type
_entity_poly.pdbx_seq_one_letter_code
_entity_poly.pdbx_strand_id
1 'polypeptide(L)'
;MSSPRVLTSTLLASILVLLNGCSPDAQTTQAPVMGNPITGEGLPNPAPMVTANWGKLPDGRMWGSSAGIEIDPIDGNIWAYERCGAGVLADERVNCETNPVDPIFKFDRNTGEVLANFGGGIMVTPHGIHVDREGNVWVTDFAGNAARTKGHQVHKFSPKGELLMSLGTAGQPGSGPNQFNQPNDVITAPDGSIFVADGHSGQGMTSDEAMEKGLASGATARIIKFSPDGTRLTEWGKIGVRHGEFRTPHALAFDSQGRLWVVDRGNHRIEIFDQQGKHLDSRYLYGRISGIFIKDEMVYAIDSESSPTSHVGWRNGIRVGPVAEDRITAFIPPFEREDRVYQGAAGEGVAVDADGNIYAAEGPNSLMWAGGAFTKYSVR
;
A
#
# COMPACT_ATOMS: atom_id res chain seq x y z
N MET A 1 -77.58 -36.53 42.31
CA MET A 1 -77.39 -37.96 42.60
C MET A 1 -75.88 -38.23 42.81
N SER A 2 -75.56 -38.60 44.01
CA SER A 2 -74.43 -39.32 44.56
C SER A 2 -72.98 -38.99 44.10
N SER A 3 -72.35 -38.32 45.02
CA SER A 3 -70.91 -38.41 45.30
C SER A 3 -70.53 -39.76 45.90
N PRO A 4 -69.25 -40.19 45.78
CA PRO A 4 -68.63 -40.62 47.03
C PRO A 4 -67.16 -40.12 47.17
N ARG A 5 -66.79 -40.11 48.39
CA ARG A 5 -65.65 -39.66 49.17
C ARG A 5 -64.33 -40.31 48.83
N VAL A 6 -63.29 -39.47 48.94
CA VAL A 6 -61.87 -39.79 48.90
C VAL A 6 -61.35 -40.07 50.29
N LEU A 7 -60.49 -41.10 50.37
CA LEU A 7 -59.62 -41.38 51.51
C LEU A 7 -58.23 -40.81 51.28
N THR A 8 -57.77 -40.05 52.25
CA THR A 8 -56.41 -39.55 52.34
C THR A 8 -55.45 -40.55 53.01
N SER A 9 -54.28 -40.78 52.38
CA SER A 9 -53.18 -41.45 53.02
C SER A 9 -51.95 -40.56 52.96
N THR A 10 -51.50 -40.13 54.11
CA THR A 10 -50.28 -39.37 54.34
C THR A 10 -49.08 -40.30 54.40
N LEU A 11 -48.10 -40.14 53.49
CA LEU A 11 -46.78 -40.73 53.62
C LEU A 11 -45.77 -39.61 53.92
N LEU A 12 -45.12 -39.70 55.09
CA LEU A 12 -43.94 -38.91 55.43
C LEU A 12 -42.73 -39.50 54.65
N ALA A 13 -42.11 -38.67 53.80
CA ALA A 13 -40.80 -38.99 53.21
C ALA A 13 -39.76 -38.07 53.83
N SER A 14 -38.78 -38.67 54.47
CA SER A 14 -37.61 -38.01 55.05
C SER A 14 -36.67 -37.55 53.92
N ILE A 15 -36.44 -36.26 53.84
CA ILE A 15 -35.49 -35.69 52.86
C ILE A 15 -34.10 -35.66 53.51
N LEU A 16 -33.17 -36.48 52.96
CA LEU A 16 -31.75 -36.45 53.26
C LEU A 16 -31.10 -35.32 52.38
N VAL A 17 -30.70 -34.22 52.99
CA VAL A 17 -30.01 -33.14 52.30
C VAL A 17 -28.53 -33.54 52.18
N LEU A 18 -28.11 -33.93 51.01
CA LEU A 18 -26.69 -34.04 50.63
C LEU A 18 -26.21 -32.63 50.22
N LEU A 19 -25.40 -32.02 51.06
CA LEU A 19 -24.61 -30.84 50.72
C LEU A 19 -23.47 -31.25 49.81
N ASN A 20 -23.67 -31.10 48.49
CA ASN A 20 -22.54 -31.11 47.53
C ASN A 20 -21.93 -29.73 47.51
N GLY A 21 -20.68 -29.64 47.92
CA GLY A 21 -19.87 -28.41 47.83
C GLY A 21 -19.73 -27.95 46.38
N CYS A 22 -20.11 -26.72 46.12
CA CYS A 22 -19.76 -26.01 44.88
C CYS A 22 -18.26 -25.81 44.85
N SER A 23 -17.56 -26.42 43.91
CA SER A 23 -16.23 -26.02 43.51
C SER A 23 -16.33 -24.69 42.74
N PRO A 24 -15.55 -23.69 43.09
CA PRO A 24 -15.50 -22.46 42.33
C PRO A 24 -14.39 -22.55 41.29
N ASP A 25 -14.63 -23.18 40.16
CA ASP A 25 -13.80 -23.05 38.97
C ASP A 25 -14.67 -22.93 37.74
N ALA A 26 -15.47 -21.87 37.72
CA ALA A 26 -15.90 -21.28 36.47
C ALA A 26 -14.79 -20.33 36.00
N GLN A 27 -13.81 -20.87 35.25
CA GLN A 27 -12.97 -20.07 34.42
C GLN A 27 -13.90 -19.28 33.46
N THR A 28 -14.14 -18.00 33.77
CA THR A 28 -14.66 -17.08 32.81
C THR A 28 -13.63 -16.99 31.70
N THR A 29 -13.82 -17.73 30.62
CA THR A 29 -13.14 -17.49 29.35
C THR A 29 -13.57 -16.08 28.94
N GLN A 30 -12.72 -15.08 29.24
CA GLN A 30 -12.86 -13.78 28.65
C GLN A 30 -12.88 -13.99 27.14
N ALA A 31 -13.92 -13.46 26.49
CA ALA A 31 -13.93 -13.40 25.03
C ALA A 31 -12.61 -12.76 24.58
N PRO A 32 -11.95 -13.29 23.54
CA PRO A 32 -10.69 -12.73 23.07
C PRO A 32 -10.90 -11.24 22.81
N VAL A 33 -10.08 -10.42 23.44
CA VAL A 33 -10.09 -8.98 23.21
C VAL A 33 -9.74 -8.80 21.73
N MET A 34 -10.71 -8.41 20.92
CA MET A 34 -10.49 -8.08 19.51
C MET A 34 -9.64 -6.82 19.50
N GLY A 35 -8.44 -6.88 18.94
CA GLY A 35 -7.58 -5.71 18.81
C GLY A 35 -8.25 -4.62 17.96
N ASN A 36 -7.87 -3.37 18.20
CA ASN A 36 -8.44 -2.22 17.50
C ASN A 36 -7.74 -1.99 16.15
N PRO A 37 -8.41 -2.15 15.00
CA PRO A 37 -7.79 -1.96 13.68
C PRO A 37 -7.42 -0.49 13.41
N ILE A 38 -8.04 0.46 14.10
CA ILE A 38 -7.80 1.90 13.90
C ILE A 38 -6.47 2.33 14.52
N THR A 39 -6.25 1.95 15.78
CA THR A 39 -5.07 2.35 16.54
C THR A 39 -3.97 1.28 16.59
N GLY A 40 -4.29 0.05 16.21
CA GLY A 40 -3.40 -1.11 16.36
C GLY A 40 -3.32 -1.67 17.79
N GLU A 41 -4.03 -1.06 18.75
CA GLU A 41 -4.01 -1.48 20.14
C GLU A 41 -4.58 -2.90 20.32
N GLY A 42 -3.85 -3.75 21.03
CA GLY A 42 -4.22 -5.15 21.24
C GLY A 42 -4.02 -6.08 20.03
N LEU A 43 -3.58 -5.56 18.89
CA LEU A 43 -3.19 -6.39 17.74
C LEU A 43 -1.74 -6.88 17.89
N PRO A 44 -1.43 -8.13 17.48
CA PRO A 44 -0.07 -8.63 17.44
C PRO A 44 0.82 -7.82 16.50
N ASN A 45 2.11 -7.69 16.85
CA ASN A 45 3.16 -7.22 15.94
C ASN A 45 4.02 -8.43 15.52
N PRO A 46 3.93 -8.91 14.26
CA PRO A 46 4.66 -10.09 13.80
C PRO A 46 6.13 -9.81 13.47
N ALA A 47 6.55 -8.56 13.40
CA ALA A 47 7.88 -8.15 12.98
C ALA A 47 8.61 -7.35 14.09
N PRO A 48 9.07 -8.00 15.16
CA PRO A 48 9.61 -7.32 16.32
C PRO A 48 11.02 -6.74 16.13
N MET A 49 11.77 -7.14 15.10
CA MET A 49 13.11 -6.65 14.83
C MET A 49 13.10 -5.61 13.71
N VAL A 50 13.72 -4.44 13.97
CA VAL A 50 13.77 -3.33 13.03
C VAL A 50 15.21 -3.04 12.64
N THR A 51 15.46 -2.97 11.33
CA THR A 51 16.70 -2.44 10.76
C THR A 51 16.35 -1.19 9.96
N ALA A 52 16.61 -0.04 10.57
CA ALA A 52 16.48 1.25 9.90
C ALA A 52 17.65 1.51 8.96
N ASN A 53 17.43 2.37 7.95
CA ASN A 53 18.44 2.72 6.94
C ASN A 53 19.00 1.49 6.22
N TRP A 54 18.14 0.52 5.94
CA TRP A 54 18.49 -0.64 5.14
C TRP A 54 18.62 -0.24 3.66
N GLY A 55 19.54 -0.84 2.98
CA GLY A 55 19.89 -0.48 1.59
C GLY A 55 20.91 0.68 1.57
N LYS A 56 22.06 0.45 0.93
CA LYS A 56 23.16 1.41 0.90
C LYS A 56 23.27 1.97 -0.52
N LEU A 57 23.22 3.29 -0.65
CA LEU A 57 23.51 3.95 -1.92
C LEU A 57 25.02 4.01 -2.17
N PRO A 58 25.45 3.95 -3.44
CA PRO A 58 26.87 4.03 -3.79
C PRO A 58 27.45 5.43 -3.49
N ASP A 59 28.78 5.50 -3.35
CA ASP A 59 29.56 6.73 -3.28
C ASP A 59 29.15 7.71 -2.17
N GLY A 60 28.55 7.19 -1.08
CA GLY A 60 28.09 8.03 0.03
C GLY A 60 26.88 8.92 -0.31
N ARG A 61 26.20 8.64 -1.43
CA ARG A 61 24.97 9.32 -1.84
C ARG A 61 23.90 9.16 -0.77
N MET A 62 23.22 10.25 -0.46
CA MET A 62 22.11 10.22 0.48
C MET A 62 20.82 9.81 -0.23
N TRP A 63 19.96 9.09 0.49
CA TRP A 63 18.64 8.78 0.01
C TRP A 63 17.82 10.04 -0.18
N GLY A 64 17.18 10.16 -1.35
CA GLY A 64 16.03 11.03 -1.54
C GLY A 64 14.74 10.36 -1.08
N SER A 65 13.60 10.96 -1.40
CA SER A 65 12.29 10.36 -1.19
C SER A 65 12.16 9.03 -1.95
N SER A 66 11.58 8.04 -1.30
CA SER A 66 11.19 6.77 -1.93
C SER A 66 9.79 6.39 -1.51
N ALA A 67 8.95 6.00 -2.47
CA ALA A 67 7.59 5.55 -2.22
C ALA A 67 7.31 4.15 -2.75
N GLY A 68 8.24 3.57 -3.52
CA GLY A 68 8.07 2.26 -4.16
C GLY A 68 9.18 1.28 -3.82
N ILE A 69 8.78 0.04 -3.57
CA ILE A 69 9.65 -1.10 -3.29
C ILE A 69 8.96 -2.37 -3.78
N GLU A 70 9.73 -3.26 -4.40
CA GLU A 70 9.19 -4.51 -4.95
C GLU A 70 10.18 -5.66 -4.78
N ILE A 71 9.67 -6.87 -4.68
CA ILE A 71 10.48 -8.10 -4.65
C ILE A 71 10.70 -8.60 -6.08
N ASP A 72 11.94 -8.86 -6.44
CA ASP A 72 12.25 -9.50 -7.72
C ASP A 72 11.69 -10.93 -7.73
N PRO A 73 10.77 -11.28 -8.63
CA PRO A 73 10.19 -12.62 -8.67
C PRO A 73 11.16 -13.69 -9.15
N ILE A 74 12.33 -13.31 -9.72
CA ILE A 74 13.32 -14.25 -10.25
C ILE A 74 14.30 -14.70 -9.16
N ASP A 75 14.82 -13.76 -8.35
CA ASP A 75 15.89 -14.05 -7.40
C ASP A 75 15.60 -13.61 -5.95
N GLY A 76 14.44 -12.96 -5.73
CA GLY A 76 14.00 -12.51 -4.42
C GLY A 76 14.76 -11.29 -3.88
N ASN A 77 15.60 -10.66 -4.69
CA ASN A 77 16.26 -9.40 -4.34
C ASN A 77 15.27 -8.23 -4.37
N ILE A 78 15.69 -7.07 -3.89
CA ILE A 78 14.81 -5.94 -3.66
C ILE A 78 15.04 -4.88 -4.73
N TRP A 79 13.99 -4.52 -5.46
CA TRP A 79 13.98 -3.36 -6.34
C TRP A 79 13.33 -2.17 -5.64
N ALA A 80 13.93 -1.01 -5.82
CA ALA A 80 13.38 0.23 -5.30
C ALA A 80 13.93 1.41 -6.10
N TYR A 81 13.38 2.58 -5.86
CA TYR A 81 13.92 3.83 -6.42
C TYR A 81 14.08 4.88 -5.32
N GLU A 82 14.82 5.93 -5.62
CA GLU A 82 14.84 7.18 -4.87
C GLU A 82 14.72 8.37 -5.84
N ARG A 83 14.18 9.48 -5.36
CA ARG A 83 13.89 10.67 -6.19
C ARG A 83 15.09 11.60 -6.34
N CYS A 84 16.26 11.04 -6.64
CA CYS A 84 17.48 11.78 -6.97
C CYS A 84 17.91 12.81 -5.93
N GLY A 85 17.75 12.45 -4.63
CA GLY A 85 18.06 13.33 -3.51
C GLY A 85 16.97 14.36 -3.19
N ALA A 86 15.80 14.28 -3.83
CA ALA A 86 14.68 15.18 -3.53
C ALA A 86 14.33 15.16 -2.04
N GLY A 87 14.22 16.35 -1.44
CA GLY A 87 13.87 16.56 -0.04
C GLY A 87 15.01 16.44 0.96
N VAL A 88 16.16 15.89 0.59
CA VAL A 88 17.37 15.82 1.44
C VAL A 88 18.30 17.01 1.20
N LEU A 89 18.42 17.40 -0.05
CA LEU A 89 19.12 18.63 -0.41
C LEU A 89 18.16 19.78 -0.09
N ALA A 90 18.63 20.79 0.63
CA ALA A 90 17.84 21.93 1.10
C ALA A 90 17.23 22.81 -0.02
N ASP A 91 17.03 22.26 -1.20
CA ASP A 91 16.44 22.91 -2.37
C ASP A 91 15.22 22.11 -2.83
N GLU A 92 14.01 22.65 -2.65
CA GLU A 92 12.74 22.05 -3.08
C GLU A 92 12.66 21.77 -4.59
N ARG A 93 13.59 22.32 -5.39
CA ARG A 93 13.68 22.10 -6.85
C ARG A 93 14.45 20.85 -7.23
N VAL A 94 15.07 20.16 -6.28
CA VAL A 94 15.81 18.94 -6.57
C VAL A 94 14.85 17.79 -6.89
N ASN A 95 15.03 17.23 -8.09
CA ASN A 95 14.36 16.04 -8.58
C ASN A 95 15.26 15.35 -9.61
N CYS A 96 14.82 14.28 -10.26
CA CYS A 96 15.63 13.57 -11.24
C CYS A 96 15.86 14.34 -12.56
N GLU A 97 15.16 15.43 -12.80
CA GLU A 97 15.44 16.34 -13.90
C GLU A 97 16.64 17.26 -13.57
N THR A 98 16.67 17.81 -12.36
CA THR A 98 17.72 18.77 -11.94
C THR A 98 18.97 18.09 -11.39
N ASN A 99 18.84 16.84 -10.93
CA ASN A 99 19.94 15.98 -10.48
C ASN A 99 19.83 14.62 -11.16
N PRO A 100 20.28 14.45 -12.41
CA PRO A 100 20.02 13.29 -13.27
C PRO A 100 20.90 12.08 -12.94
N VAL A 101 20.94 11.70 -11.66
CA VAL A 101 21.58 10.47 -11.19
C VAL A 101 20.67 9.26 -11.42
N ASP A 102 21.23 8.06 -11.41
CA ASP A 102 20.46 6.83 -11.57
C ASP A 102 19.53 6.59 -10.38
N PRO A 103 18.21 6.63 -10.55
CA PRO A 103 17.27 6.55 -9.43
C PRO A 103 16.81 5.13 -9.09
N ILE A 104 16.93 4.17 -10.00
CA ILE A 104 16.42 2.80 -9.84
C ILE A 104 17.56 1.92 -9.31
N PHE A 105 17.27 1.12 -8.30
CA PHE A 105 18.25 0.25 -7.65
C PHE A 105 17.71 -1.17 -7.47
N LYS A 106 18.60 -2.14 -7.63
CA LYS A 106 18.44 -3.50 -7.13
C LYS A 106 19.39 -3.72 -5.96
N PHE A 107 18.85 -4.22 -4.84
CA PHE A 107 19.63 -4.52 -3.64
C PHE A 107 19.67 -6.00 -3.35
N ASP A 108 20.80 -6.52 -2.92
CA ASP A 108 20.90 -7.84 -2.31
C ASP A 108 20.04 -7.87 -1.03
N ARG A 109 19.09 -8.79 -0.95
CA ARG A 109 18.12 -8.88 0.14
C ARG A 109 18.74 -9.17 1.51
N ASN A 110 19.94 -9.74 1.56
CA ASN A 110 20.63 -10.12 2.79
C ASN A 110 21.52 -8.99 3.29
N THR A 111 22.26 -8.34 2.38
CA THR A 111 23.30 -7.36 2.73
C THR A 111 22.83 -5.91 2.56
N GLY A 112 21.83 -5.65 1.72
CA GLY A 112 21.40 -4.30 1.34
C GLY A 112 22.40 -3.59 0.40
N GLU A 113 23.34 -4.31 -0.19
CA GLU A 113 24.29 -3.78 -1.16
C GLU A 113 23.67 -3.67 -2.56
N VAL A 114 24.08 -2.68 -3.34
CA VAL A 114 23.56 -2.44 -4.68
C VAL A 114 24.10 -3.48 -5.65
N LEU A 115 23.19 -4.17 -6.35
CA LEU A 115 23.47 -5.12 -7.42
C LEU A 115 23.31 -4.52 -8.82
N ALA A 116 22.39 -3.53 -8.96
CA ALA A 116 22.17 -2.80 -10.20
C ALA A 116 21.70 -1.38 -9.89
N ASN A 117 22.03 -0.43 -10.77
CA ASN A 117 21.61 0.96 -10.67
C ASN A 117 21.52 1.59 -12.06
N PHE A 118 20.41 2.25 -12.40
CA PHE A 118 20.19 2.83 -13.72
C PHE A 118 19.02 3.83 -13.75
N GLY A 119 18.76 4.42 -14.92
CA GLY A 119 17.60 5.25 -15.22
C GLY A 119 17.86 6.75 -15.13
N GLY A 120 19.11 7.16 -14.96
CA GLY A 120 19.49 8.57 -14.88
C GLY A 120 19.10 9.37 -16.13
N GLY A 121 18.57 10.57 -15.91
CA GLY A 121 18.20 11.49 -16.98
C GLY A 121 16.90 11.15 -17.73
N ILE A 122 16.22 10.04 -17.42
CA ILE A 122 14.99 9.63 -18.11
C ILE A 122 13.77 10.23 -17.45
N MET A 123 13.66 10.18 -16.13
CA MET A 123 12.49 10.54 -15.35
C MET A 123 12.63 11.92 -14.69
N VAL A 124 11.50 12.47 -14.25
CA VAL A 124 11.42 13.67 -13.40
C VAL A 124 11.21 13.27 -11.95
N THR A 125 10.17 12.46 -11.68
CA THR A 125 9.82 12.06 -10.33
C THR A 125 9.24 10.64 -10.34
N PRO A 126 10.07 9.60 -10.12
CA PRO A 126 9.59 8.23 -10.02
C PRO A 126 8.62 8.07 -8.83
N HIS A 127 7.56 7.24 -9.01
CA HIS A 127 6.53 7.07 -7.99
C HIS A 127 6.17 5.61 -7.71
N GLY A 128 5.62 4.85 -8.65
CA GLY A 128 5.37 3.42 -8.52
C GLY A 128 6.48 2.58 -9.13
N ILE A 129 6.72 1.40 -8.61
CA ILE A 129 7.66 0.42 -9.16
C ILE A 129 7.05 -0.98 -9.11
N HIS A 130 7.23 -1.74 -10.18
CA HIS A 130 6.82 -3.13 -10.28
C HIS A 130 7.86 -3.93 -11.06
N VAL A 131 8.00 -5.21 -10.72
CA VAL A 131 8.87 -6.14 -11.45
C VAL A 131 8.01 -7.25 -12.06
N ASP A 132 7.99 -7.32 -13.40
CA ASP A 132 7.23 -8.34 -14.08
C ASP A 132 7.88 -9.73 -13.95
N ARG A 133 7.14 -10.77 -14.35
CA ARG A 133 7.60 -12.17 -14.24
C ARG A 133 8.87 -12.49 -15.04
N GLU A 134 9.21 -11.67 -16.02
CA GLU A 134 10.43 -11.76 -16.82
C GLU A 134 11.59 -10.99 -16.17
N GLY A 135 11.35 -10.32 -15.04
CA GLY A 135 12.33 -9.51 -14.31
C GLY A 135 12.50 -8.10 -14.86
N ASN A 136 11.65 -7.64 -15.78
CA ASN A 136 11.69 -6.25 -16.25
C ASN A 136 11.10 -5.32 -15.20
N VAL A 137 11.68 -4.14 -15.08
CA VAL A 137 11.33 -3.15 -14.07
C VAL A 137 10.43 -2.08 -14.69
N TRP A 138 9.27 -1.91 -14.13
CA TRP A 138 8.31 -0.89 -14.51
C TRP A 138 8.31 0.23 -13.48
N VAL A 139 8.37 1.50 -13.95
CA VAL A 139 8.36 2.67 -13.06
C VAL A 139 7.43 3.73 -13.63
N THR A 140 6.59 4.31 -12.78
CA THR A 140 5.81 5.48 -13.14
C THR A 140 6.60 6.75 -12.90
N ASP A 141 6.50 7.72 -13.83
CA ASP A 141 7.06 9.07 -13.69
C ASP A 141 5.89 10.06 -13.56
N PHE A 142 5.52 10.40 -12.31
CA PHE A 142 4.24 11.03 -12.05
C PHE A 142 4.23 12.54 -12.35
N ALA A 143 5.34 13.24 -12.21
CA ALA A 143 5.41 14.69 -12.45
C ALA A 143 6.04 15.02 -13.79
N GLY A 144 5.58 16.12 -14.42
CA GLY A 144 6.19 16.65 -15.65
C GLY A 144 7.24 17.71 -15.37
N ASN A 145 8.20 17.87 -16.28
CA ASN A 145 9.16 18.97 -16.21
C ASN A 145 8.59 20.28 -16.83
N ALA A 146 9.21 21.40 -16.49
CA ALA A 146 8.78 22.72 -16.99
C ALA A 146 8.85 22.84 -18.52
N ALA A 147 9.78 22.14 -19.15
CA ALA A 147 9.94 22.10 -20.61
C ALA A 147 8.87 21.23 -21.30
N ARG A 148 8.05 20.49 -20.54
CA ARG A 148 7.01 19.57 -21.03
C ARG A 148 7.56 18.50 -21.98
N THR A 149 8.74 17.98 -21.69
CA THR A 149 9.45 16.96 -22.48
C THR A 149 9.63 15.62 -21.75
N LYS A 150 9.32 15.57 -20.44
CA LYS A 150 9.43 14.39 -19.58
C LYS A 150 8.26 14.33 -18.59
N GLY A 151 8.05 13.16 -18.02
CA GLY A 151 7.06 12.89 -17.00
C GLY A 151 5.68 12.57 -17.54
N HIS A 152 4.76 12.25 -16.65
CA HIS A 152 3.42 11.72 -16.94
C HIS A 152 3.48 10.47 -17.82
N GLN A 153 4.44 9.58 -17.53
CA GLN A 153 4.72 8.35 -18.29
C GLN A 153 4.85 7.14 -17.38
N VAL A 154 4.78 5.96 -18.00
CA VAL A 154 5.20 4.69 -17.40
C VAL A 154 6.31 4.13 -18.25
N HIS A 155 7.43 3.75 -17.64
CA HIS A 155 8.61 3.21 -18.31
C HIS A 155 8.81 1.75 -17.94
N LYS A 156 9.17 0.92 -18.95
CA LYS A 156 9.64 -0.44 -18.78
C LYS A 156 11.13 -0.51 -19.07
N PHE A 157 11.90 -1.07 -18.16
CA PHE A 157 13.33 -1.31 -18.32
C PHE A 157 13.64 -2.80 -18.30
N SER A 158 14.67 -3.22 -19.01
CA SER A 158 15.27 -4.54 -18.79
C SER A 158 15.95 -4.58 -17.41
N PRO A 159 16.23 -5.77 -16.85
CA PRO A 159 16.99 -5.88 -15.60
C PRO A 159 18.38 -5.23 -15.64
N LYS A 160 18.85 -4.89 -16.84
CA LYS A 160 20.15 -4.24 -17.08
C LYS A 160 20.03 -2.72 -17.32
N GLY A 161 18.80 -2.17 -17.23
CA GLY A 161 18.55 -0.74 -17.38
C GLY A 161 18.32 -0.26 -18.83
N GLU A 162 18.12 -1.16 -19.79
CA GLU A 162 17.73 -0.76 -21.15
C GLU A 162 16.26 -0.34 -21.16
N LEU A 163 15.93 0.85 -21.65
CA LEU A 163 14.57 1.31 -21.82
C LEU A 163 13.87 0.53 -22.93
N LEU A 164 12.91 -0.30 -22.58
CA LEU A 164 12.19 -1.18 -23.50
C LEU A 164 10.89 -0.59 -24.03
N MET A 165 10.18 0.18 -23.17
CA MET A 165 8.88 0.75 -23.51
C MET A 165 8.64 2.04 -22.70
N SER A 166 7.87 2.97 -23.27
CA SER A 166 7.29 4.10 -22.57
C SER A 166 5.82 4.25 -22.96
N LEU A 167 4.94 4.27 -21.98
CA LEU A 167 3.51 4.57 -22.15
C LEU A 167 3.27 6.03 -21.75
N GLY A 168 2.30 6.67 -22.40
CA GLY A 168 1.98 8.08 -22.20
C GLY A 168 2.81 9.02 -23.07
N THR A 169 2.32 10.25 -23.25
CA THR A 169 3.01 11.30 -24.00
C THR A 169 3.85 12.15 -23.07
N ALA A 170 5.17 12.14 -23.26
CA ALA A 170 6.13 12.83 -22.42
C ALA A 170 5.75 14.30 -22.15
N GLY A 171 5.70 14.67 -20.87
CA GLY A 171 5.42 16.02 -20.41
C GLY A 171 4.02 16.57 -20.71
N GLN A 172 3.08 15.73 -21.12
CA GLN A 172 1.73 16.11 -21.47
C GLN A 172 0.68 15.47 -20.56
N PRO A 173 0.36 16.10 -19.41
CA PRO A 173 -0.71 15.61 -18.55
C PRO A 173 -2.06 15.69 -19.23
N GLY A 174 -2.94 14.73 -18.95
CA GLY A 174 -4.31 14.74 -19.46
C GLY A 174 -5.03 13.41 -19.36
N SER A 175 -6.28 13.41 -19.84
CA SER A 175 -7.15 12.25 -19.88
C SER A 175 -7.28 11.61 -21.28
N GLY A 176 -6.53 12.12 -22.26
CA GLY A 176 -6.55 11.60 -23.63
C GLY A 176 -6.04 10.16 -23.77
N PRO A 177 -6.18 9.56 -24.97
CA PRO A 177 -5.88 8.14 -25.18
C PRO A 177 -4.44 7.75 -24.88
N ASN A 178 -3.48 8.65 -25.08
CA ASN A 178 -2.05 8.44 -24.83
C ASN A 178 -1.51 9.38 -23.75
N GLN A 179 -2.33 9.74 -22.76
CA GLN A 179 -1.96 10.66 -21.69
C GLN A 179 -2.27 10.05 -20.34
N PHE A 180 -1.43 10.35 -19.36
CA PHE A 180 -1.68 10.21 -17.95
C PHE A 180 -1.69 11.57 -17.28
N ASN A 181 -2.32 11.67 -16.12
CA ASN A 181 -2.22 12.86 -15.29
C ASN A 181 -1.77 12.46 -13.88
N GLN A 182 -0.47 12.36 -13.70
CA GLN A 182 0.20 11.91 -12.50
C GLN A 182 -0.08 10.41 -12.21
N PRO A 183 0.47 9.49 -13.03
CA PRO A 183 0.33 8.05 -12.80
C PRO A 183 1.03 7.67 -11.49
N ASN A 184 0.30 6.95 -10.63
CA ASN A 184 0.78 6.55 -9.31
C ASN A 184 1.52 5.22 -9.35
N ASP A 185 0.90 4.21 -9.95
CA ASP A 185 1.41 2.86 -9.87
C ASP A 185 1.14 2.06 -11.15
N VAL A 186 1.89 0.99 -11.34
CA VAL A 186 1.78 0.07 -12.47
C VAL A 186 1.99 -1.36 -11.99
N ILE A 187 1.18 -2.29 -12.52
CA ILE A 187 1.33 -3.72 -12.26
C ILE A 187 1.03 -4.52 -13.52
N THR A 188 1.63 -5.70 -13.67
CA THR A 188 1.35 -6.60 -14.78
C THR A 188 0.62 -7.86 -14.32
N ALA A 189 -0.40 -8.26 -15.07
CA ALA A 189 -1.08 -9.53 -14.85
C ALA A 189 -0.25 -10.71 -15.41
N PRO A 190 -0.58 -11.97 -15.04
CA PRO A 190 0.11 -13.16 -15.54
C PRO A 190 0.10 -13.34 -17.05
N ASP A 191 -0.86 -12.77 -17.77
CA ASP A 191 -0.95 -12.76 -19.23
C ASP A 191 -0.13 -11.64 -19.90
N GLY A 192 0.56 -10.82 -19.07
CA GLY A 192 1.33 -9.67 -19.52
C GLY A 192 0.50 -8.39 -19.69
N SER A 193 -0.82 -8.42 -19.47
CA SER A 193 -1.63 -7.19 -19.46
C SER A 193 -1.12 -6.22 -18.41
N ILE A 194 -1.07 -4.93 -18.78
CA ILE A 194 -0.51 -3.87 -17.92
C ILE A 194 -1.67 -3.06 -17.35
N PHE A 195 -1.61 -2.77 -16.05
CA PHE A 195 -2.60 -1.94 -15.36
C PHE A 195 -1.90 -0.74 -14.74
N VAL A 196 -2.43 0.45 -14.98
CA VAL A 196 -1.87 1.71 -14.48
C VAL A 196 -2.92 2.43 -13.65
N ALA A 197 -2.57 2.80 -12.43
CA ALA A 197 -3.34 3.72 -11.60
C ALA A 197 -2.95 5.16 -11.94
N ASP A 198 -3.87 5.91 -12.53
CA ASP A 198 -3.64 7.29 -12.99
C ASP A 198 -4.54 8.25 -12.23
N GLY A 199 -3.95 9.06 -11.32
CA GLY A 199 -4.79 9.92 -10.52
C GLY A 199 -4.20 10.55 -9.27
N HIS A 200 -2.89 10.74 -9.15
CA HIS A 200 -2.33 11.52 -8.03
C HIS A 200 -2.82 12.98 -8.09
N SER A 201 -3.18 13.46 -9.27
CA SER A 201 -3.84 14.75 -9.47
C SER A 201 -5.17 14.90 -8.72
N GLY A 202 -5.77 13.80 -8.26
CA GLY A 202 -6.94 13.78 -7.38
C GLY A 202 -6.64 13.98 -5.90
N GLN A 203 -5.38 14.00 -5.51
CA GLN A 203 -4.98 14.26 -4.12
C GLN A 203 -5.44 15.65 -3.66
N GLY A 204 -6.00 15.74 -2.47
CA GLY A 204 -6.52 17.00 -1.93
C GLY A 204 -7.96 17.34 -2.33
N MET A 205 -8.61 16.55 -3.18
CA MET A 205 -10.02 16.74 -3.54
C MET A 205 -10.94 16.20 -2.44
N THR A 206 -10.93 16.88 -1.29
CA THR A 206 -11.63 16.43 -0.06
C THR A 206 -13.04 16.98 0.07
N SER A 207 -13.48 17.88 -0.83
CA SER A 207 -14.82 18.45 -0.87
C SER A 207 -15.39 18.41 -2.29
N ASP A 208 -16.71 18.57 -2.42
CA ASP A 208 -17.38 18.61 -3.73
C ASP A 208 -16.84 19.76 -4.60
N GLU A 209 -16.62 20.93 -3.99
CA GLU A 209 -16.02 22.08 -4.70
C GLU A 209 -14.61 21.78 -5.20
N ALA A 210 -13.77 21.09 -4.39
CA ALA A 210 -12.43 20.71 -4.78
C ALA A 210 -12.46 19.65 -5.90
N MET A 211 -13.42 18.72 -5.87
CA MET A 211 -13.62 17.75 -6.95
C MET A 211 -14.07 18.40 -8.25
N GLU A 212 -15.01 19.34 -8.20
CA GLU A 212 -15.45 20.09 -9.40
C GLU A 212 -14.30 20.88 -10.02
N LYS A 213 -13.50 21.58 -9.20
CA LYS A 213 -12.31 22.31 -9.66
C LYS A 213 -11.27 21.36 -10.27
N GLY A 214 -11.05 20.22 -9.64
CA GLY A 214 -10.13 19.20 -10.14
C GLY A 214 -10.56 18.65 -11.50
N LEU A 215 -11.82 18.29 -11.65
CA LEU A 215 -12.40 17.87 -12.93
C LEU A 215 -12.24 18.95 -14.01
N ALA A 216 -12.54 20.20 -13.69
CA ALA A 216 -12.38 21.34 -14.60
C ALA A 216 -10.91 21.59 -15.00
N SER A 217 -9.95 21.23 -14.14
CA SER A 217 -8.51 21.33 -14.42
C SER A 217 -7.93 20.10 -15.14
N GLY A 218 -8.74 19.10 -15.46
CA GLY A 218 -8.30 17.87 -16.14
C GLY A 218 -7.65 16.83 -15.23
N ALA A 219 -7.92 16.89 -13.92
CA ALA A 219 -7.49 15.84 -13.00
C ALA A 219 -8.12 14.49 -13.35
N THR A 220 -7.38 13.41 -13.09
CA THR A 220 -7.79 12.04 -13.37
C THR A 220 -7.88 11.23 -12.07
N ALA A 221 -8.69 10.19 -12.08
CA ALA A 221 -8.71 9.14 -11.05
C ALA A 221 -9.27 7.86 -11.68
N ARG A 222 -8.40 7.08 -12.31
CA ARG A 222 -8.81 5.95 -13.14
C ARG A 222 -7.77 4.84 -13.14
N ILE A 223 -8.20 3.66 -13.54
CA ILE A 223 -7.35 2.54 -13.88
C ILE A 223 -7.39 2.35 -15.39
N ILE A 224 -6.23 2.18 -16.01
CA ILE A 224 -6.11 1.95 -17.44
C ILE A 224 -5.46 0.60 -17.67
N LYS A 225 -6.07 -0.22 -18.54
CA LYS A 225 -5.53 -1.51 -18.94
C LYS A 225 -4.93 -1.42 -20.34
N PHE A 226 -3.73 -1.98 -20.52
CA PHE A 226 -3.05 -2.13 -21.79
C PHE A 226 -2.75 -3.60 -22.06
N SER A 227 -2.59 -3.96 -23.33
CA SER A 227 -2.00 -5.23 -23.75
C SER A 227 -0.49 -5.25 -23.49
N PRO A 228 0.18 -6.42 -23.57
CA PRO A 228 1.62 -6.53 -23.33
C PRO A 228 2.49 -5.67 -24.26
N ASP A 229 2.00 -5.33 -25.45
CA ASP A 229 2.68 -4.46 -26.41
C ASP A 229 2.43 -2.95 -26.18
N GLY A 230 1.68 -2.58 -25.12
CA GLY A 230 1.36 -1.21 -24.78
C GLY A 230 0.15 -0.62 -25.51
N THR A 231 -0.64 -1.42 -26.22
CA THR A 231 -1.89 -0.96 -26.82
C THR A 231 -2.96 -0.79 -25.74
N ARG A 232 -3.58 0.39 -25.64
CA ARG A 232 -4.64 0.66 -24.67
C ARG A 232 -5.89 -0.17 -25.00
N LEU A 233 -6.39 -0.91 -24.02
CA LEU A 233 -7.56 -1.82 -24.18
C LEU A 233 -8.82 -1.21 -23.59
N THR A 234 -8.76 -0.78 -22.32
CA THR A 234 -9.91 -0.23 -21.60
C THR A 234 -9.46 0.65 -20.44
N GLU A 235 -10.40 1.40 -19.89
CA GLU A 235 -10.24 2.13 -18.63
C GLU A 235 -11.53 2.14 -17.84
N TRP A 236 -11.42 2.36 -16.53
CA TRP A 236 -12.56 2.62 -15.65
C TRP A 236 -12.15 3.55 -14.51
N GLY A 237 -13.16 4.09 -13.85
CA GLY A 237 -12.97 5.05 -12.78
C GLY A 237 -13.08 6.50 -13.26
N LYS A 238 -13.35 7.35 -12.31
CA LYS A 238 -13.37 8.81 -12.39
C LYS A 238 -13.26 9.38 -10.98
N ILE A 239 -13.04 10.68 -10.85
CA ILE A 239 -13.03 11.34 -9.55
C ILE A 239 -14.41 11.22 -8.88
N GLY A 240 -14.44 10.70 -7.67
CA GLY A 240 -15.66 10.52 -6.88
C GLY A 240 -15.49 9.60 -5.66
N VAL A 241 -16.62 9.25 -5.04
CA VAL A 241 -16.68 8.50 -3.77
C VAL A 241 -17.47 7.19 -3.85
N ARG A 242 -18.17 6.94 -4.97
CA ARG A 242 -18.95 5.71 -5.15
C ARG A 242 -18.01 4.54 -5.46
N HIS A 243 -18.54 3.32 -5.44
CA HIS A 243 -17.81 2.16 -5.94
C HIS A 243 -17.45 2.32 -7.41
N GLY A 244 -16.19 2.07 -7.75
CA GLY A 244 -15.63 2.30 -9.08
C GLY A 244 -15.29 3.76 -9.39
N GLU A 245 -15.47 4.68 -8.45
CA GLU A 245 -14.94 6.05 -8.51
C GLU A 245 -13.79 6.16 -7.52
N PHE A 246 -12.80 7.02 -7.78
CA PHE A 246 -11.62 7.17 -6.95
C PHE A 246 -11.34 8.64 -6.65
N ARG A 247 -10.63 8.90 -5.55
CA ARG A 247 -9.99 10.21 -5.32
C ARG A 247 -8.51 10.17 -5.59
N THR A 248 -7.85 9.11 -5.17
CA THR A 248 -6.42 8.90 -5.43
C THR A 248 -6.16 7.41 -5.53
N PRO A 249 -6.33 6.80 -6.71
CA PRO A 249 -5.92 5.41 -6.93
C PRO A 249 -4.40 5.36 -6.86
N HIS A 250 -3.84 4.88 -5.74
CA HIS A 250 -2.45 5.12 -5.38
C HIS A 250 -1.55 3.90 -5.57
N ALA A 251 -2.04 2.71 -5.25
CA ALA A 251 -1.27 1.47 -5.42
C ALA A 251 -2.15 0.34 -5.92
N LEU A 252 -1.54 -0.66 -6.53
CA LEU A 252 -2.17 -1.80 -7.16
C LEU A 252 -1.55 -3.11 -6.64
N ALA A 253 -2.37 -4.14 -6.50
CA ALA A 253 -1.90 -5.51 -6.28
C ALA A 253 -2.84 -6.51 -6.95
N PHE A 254 -2.33 -7.68 -7.33
CA PHE A 254 -3.15 -8.84 -7.67
C PHE A 254 -3.16 -9.84 -6.52
N ASP A 255 -4.32 -10.42 -6.25
CA ASP A 255 -4.40 -11.60 -5.41
C ASP A 255 -4.25 -12.91 -6.22
N SER A 256 -4.23 -14.04 -5.53
CA SER A 256 -4.09 -15.37 -6.14
C SER A 256 -5.23 -15.74 -7.10
N GLN A 257 -6.38 -15.07 -7.00
CA GLN A 257 -7.52 -15.25 -7.88
C GLN A 257 -7.47 -14.34 -9.11
N GLY A 258 -6.44 -13.51 -9.23
CA GLY A 258 -6.28 -12.54 -10.32
C GLY A 258 -7.23 -11.34 -10.23
N ARG A 259 -7.77 -11.07 -9.02
CA ARG A 259 -8.55 -9.85 -8.76
C ARG A 259 -7.59 -8.69 -8.53
N LEU A 260 -7.91 -7.55 -9.12
CA LEU A 260 -7.15 -6.32 -8.97
C LEU A 260 -7.61 -5.56 -7.72
N TRP A 261 -6.69 -5.35 -6.80
CA TRP A 261 -6.86 -4.54 -5.60
C TRP A 261 -6.33 -3.14 -5.87
N VAL A 262 -7.19 -2.14 -5.73
CA VAL A 262 -6.89 -0.74 -5.98
C VAL A 262 -6.95 0.02 -4.67
N VAL A 263 -5.84 0.56 -4.24
CA VAL A 263 -5.77 1.44 -3.08
C VAL A 263 -6.34 2.80 -3.45
N ASP A 264 -7.54 3.10 -3.00
CA ASP A 264 -8.19 4.41 -3.15
C ASP A 264 -7.90 5.28 -1.92
N ARG A 265 -6.67 5.78 -1.85
CA ARG A 265 -6.11 6.50 -0.68
C ARG A 265 -6.97 7.68 -0.26
N GLY A 266 -7.45 8.47 -1.21
CA GLY A 266 -8.27 9.64 -0.95
C GLY A 266 -9.65 9.32 -0.36
N ASN A 267 -10.16 8.12 -0.57
CA ASN A 267 -11.41 7.61 0.02
C ASN A 267 -11.21 6.64 1.19
N HIS A 268 -9.96 6.44 1.62
CA HIS A 268 -9.60 5.61 2.78
C HIS A 268 -10.10 4.17 2.67
N ARG A 269 -9.96 3.55 1.49
CA ARG A 269 -10.43 2.21 1.20
C ARG A 269 -9.57 1.50 0.17
N ILE A 270 -9.76 0.18 0.05
CA ILE A 270 -9.31 -0.60 -1.10
C ILE A 270 -10.56 -1.02 -1.87
N GLU A 271 -10.56 -0.85 -3.17
CA GLU A 271 -11.58 -1.37 -4.07
C GLU A 271 -11.04 -2.58 -4.83
N ILE A 272 -11.84 -3.65 -4.95
CA ILE A 272 -11.44 -4.91 -5.58
C ILE A 272 -12.26 -5.09 -6.87
N PHE A 273 -11.56 -5.34 -7.97
CA PHE A 273 -12.15 -5.49 -9.30
C PHE A 273 -11.76 -6.81 -9.95
N ASP A 274 -12.56 -7.25 -10.92
CA ASP A 274 -12.04 -8.15 -11.94
C ASP A 274 -11.14 -7.36 -12.94
N GLN A 275 -10.46 -8.09 -13.81
CA GLN A 275 -9.55 -7.47 -14.78
C GLN A 275 -10.26 -6.74 -15.93
N GLN A 276 -11.57 -6.72 -15.94
CA GLN A 276 -12.44 -5.98 -16.86
C GLN A 276 -13.02 -4.70 -16.23
N GLY A 277 -12.68 -4.43 -14.96
CA GLY A 277 -13.10 -3.23 -14.24
C GLY A 277 -14.46 -3.35 -13.56
N LYS A 278 -15.01 -4.56 -13.44
CA LYS A 278 -16.22 -4.78 -12.65
C LYS A 278 -15.84 -4.80 -11.16
N HIS A 279 -16.45 -3.91 -10.38
CA HIS A 279 -16.30 -3.89 -8.93
C HIS A 279 -16.85 -5.19 -8.31
N LEU A 280 -16.08 -5.79 -7.41
CA LEU A 280 -16.39 -7.05 -6.74
C LEU A 280 -16.60 -6.87 -5.25
N ASP A 281 -15.74 -6.09 -4.57
CA ASP A 281 -15.75 -5.94 -3.11
C ASP A 281 -14.95 -4.70 -2.68
N SER A 282 -14.99 -4.35 -1.39
CA SER A 282 -14.23 -3.24 -0.80
C SER A 282 -13.70 -3.58 0.58
N ARG A 283 -12.60 -2.94 1.01
CA ARG A 283 -12.00 -3.04 2.33
C ARG A 283 -11.85 -1.66 2.95
N TYR A 284 -12.24 -1.51 4.22
CA TYR A 284 -12.29 -0.21 4.91
C TYR A 284 -11.43 -0.16 6.18
N LEU A 285 -10.86 -1.31 6.60
CA LEU A 285 -10.15 -1.38 7.88
C LEU A 285 -8.63 -1.14 7.77
N TYR A 286 -8.14 -0.75 6.59
CA TYR A 286 -6.70 -0.56 6.37
C TYR A 286 -6.21 0.87 6.58
N GLY A 287 -7.09 1.87 6.64
CA GLY A 287 -6.75 3.27 6.88
C GLY A 287 -6.52 4.07 5.60
N ARG A 288 -5.71 5.14 5.69
CA ARG A 288 -5.31 5.98 4.54
C ARG A 288 -4.01 5.44 3.94
N ILE A 289 -4.12 4.29 3.31
CA ILE A 289 -2.98 3.53 2.81
C ILE A 289 -2.40 4.11 1.53
N SER A 290 -1.07 3.99 1.39
CA SER A 290 -0.34 4.38 0.18
C SER A 290 0.17 3.17 -0.61
N GLY A 291 0.57 2.09 0.06
CA GLY A 291 1.07 0.88 -0.57
C GLY A 291 0.36 -0.38 -0.12
N ILE A 292 0.38 -1.38 -0.96
CA ILE A 292 -0.21 -2.70 -0.72
C ILE A 292 0.69 -3.79 -1.29
N PHE A 293 0.82 -4.89 -0.55
CA PHE A 293 1.45 -6.12 -1.00
C PHE A 293 0.61 -7.31 -0.59
N ILE A 294 0.41 -8.28 -1.47
CA ILE A 294 -0.36 -9.49 -1.17
C ILE A 294 0.57 -10.71 -1.28
N LYS A 295 0.65 -11.47 -0.18
CA LYS A 295 1.48 -12.68 -0.11
C LYS A 295 0.79 -13.73 0.75
N ASP A 296 0.75 -14.97 0.28
CA ASP A 296 0.23 -16.13 1.03
C ASP A 296 -1.18 -15.86 1.60
N GLU A 297 -2.09 -15.32 0.77
CA GLU A 297 -3.48 -14.94 1.12
C GLU A 297 -3.56 -13.88 2.24
N MET A 298 -2.48 -13.13 2.48
CA MET A 298 -2.43 -12.02 3.42
C MET A 298 -2.14 -10.71 2.70
N VAL A 299 -2.87 -9.69 3.10
CA VAL A 299 -2.70 -8.30 2.66
C VAL A 299 -1.80 -7.59 3.66
N TYR A 300 -0.77 -6.93 3.17
CA TYR A 300 0.07 -6.00 3.90
C TYR A 300 -0.18 -4.61 3.32
N ALA A 301 -0.77 -3.72 4.09
CA ALA A 301 -1.10 -2.38 3.63
C ALA A 301 -0.51 -1.32 4.57
N ILE A 302 0.22 -0.37 3.99
CA ILE A 302 0.94 0.65 4.74
C ILE A 302 0.18 1.97 4.71
N ASP A 303 -0.26 2.44 5.89
CA ASP A 303 -0.87 3.74 6.10
C ASP A 303 0.22 4.75 6.44
N SER A 304 0.54 5.62 5.51
CA SER A 304 1.57 6.65 5.66
C SER A 304 0.99 8.05 5.89
N GLU A 305 -0.31 8.26 5.61
CA GLU A 305 -0.87 9.59 5.53
C GLU A 305 -2.09 9.87 6.42
N SER A 306 -2.50 8.93 7.27
CA SER A 306 -3.44 9.26 8.35
C SER A 306 -2.82 10.29 9.28
N SER A 307 -3.57 11.33 9.62
CA SER A 307 -3.09 12.46 10.41
C SER A 307 -4.23 13.08 11.23
N PRO A 308 -3.94 13.99 12.15
CA PRO A 308 -4.98 14.72 12.89
C PRO A 308 -5.96 15.51 12.02
N THR A 309 -5.62 15.76 10.75
CA THR A 309 -6.47 16.50 9.80
C THR A 309 -6.98 15.64 8.65
N SER A 310 -6.34 14.50 8.41
CA SER A 310 -6.72 13.56 7.35
C SER A 310 -6.89 12.18 7.95
N HIS A 311 -8.10 11.61 7.93
CA HIS A 311 -8.45 10.34 8.53
C HIS A 311 -8.21 10.31 10.05
N VAL A 312 -8.85 11.24 10.75
CA VAL A 312 -8.70 11.52 12.18
C VAL A 312 -8.90 10.26 13.04
N GLY A 313 -8.03 10.06 14.03
CA GLY A 313 -8.07 8.93 14.96
C GLY A 313 -7.36 7.67 14.48
N TRP A 314 -6.98 7.60 13.22
CA TRP A 314 -6.24 6.48 12.69
C TRP A 314 -4.74 6.64 12.90
N ARG A 315 -4.09 5.55 13.32
CA ARG A 315 -2.63 5.49 13.49
C ARG A 315 -1.96 4.99 12.21
N ASN A 316 -0.88 5.65 11.79
CA ASN A 316 0.00 5.17 10.73
C ASN A 316 0.63 3.83 11.09
N GLY A 317 0.99 3.05 10.09
CA GLY A 317 1.63 1.75 10.25
C GLY A 317 1.19 0.74 9.20
N ILE A 318 1.71 -0.48 9.30
CA ILE A 318 1.36 -1.57 8.40
C ILE A 318 0.27 -2.42 9.05
N ARG A 319 -0.86 -2.52 8.38
CA ARG A 319 -1.97 -3.41 8.75
C ARG A 319 -1.90 -4.69 7.95
N VAL A 320 -2.05 -5.81 8.66
CA VAL A 320 -2.03 -7.14 8.06
C VAL A 320 -3.37 -7.80 8.28
N GLY A 321 -3.94 -8.36 7.22
CA GLY A 321 -5.23 -9.03 7.28
C GLY A 321 -5.41 -10.05 6.14
N PRO A 322 -6.38 -10.97 6.24
CA PRO A 322 -6.59 -11.97 5.20
C PRO A 322 -7.25 -11.36 3.95
N VAL A 323 -6.90 -11.89 2.78
CA VAL A 323 -7.54 -11.54 1.50
C VAL A 323 -9.05 -11.85 1.52
N ALA A 324 -9.46 -12.89 2.25
CA ALA A 324 -10.84 -13.40 2.23
C ALA A 324 -11.86 -12.48 2.90
N GLU A 325 -11.46 -11.62 3.84
CA GLU A 325 -12.39 -10.81 4.64
C GLU A 325 -11.79 -9.44 5.02
N ASP A 326 -12.65 -8.45 5.30
CA ASP A 326 -12.22 -7.14 5.82
C ASP A 326 -11.96 -7.23 7.33
N ARG A 327 -10.78 -7.74 7.70
CA ARG A 327 -10.35 -7.92 9.08
C ARG A 327 -8.85 -7.68 9.23
N ILE A 328 -8.45 -6.97 10.27
CA ILE A 328 -7.05 -6.77 10.61
C ILE A 328 -6.66 -7.77 11.70
N THR A 329 -5.62 -8.53 11.46
CA THR A 329 -5.10 -9.58 12.36
C THR A 329 -3.78 -9.22 13.02
N ALA A 330 -3.06 -8.23 12.45
CA ALA A 330 -1.81 -7.74 13.02
C ALA A 330 -1.58 -6.28 12.62
N PHE A 331 -0.79 -5.57 13.44
CA PHE A 331 -0.39 -4.20 13.21
C PHE A 331 1.08 -4.01 13.54
N ILE A 332 1.84 -3.44 12.60
CA ILE A 332 3.24 -3.06 12.79
C ILE A 332 3.27 -1.54 12.86
N PRO A 333 3.56 -0.96 14.04
CA PRO A 333 3.67 0.48 14.18
C PRO A 333 4.86 1.01 13.38
N PRO A 334 4.83 2.29 12.98
CA PRO A 334 5.98 2.93 12.35
C PRO A 334 7.21 2.83 13.26
N PHE A 335 8.37 2.71 12.65
CA PHE A 335 9.60 2.81 13.40
C PHE A 335 9.77 4.25 13.90
N GLU A 336 9.75 4.42 15.24
CA GLU A 336 9.99 5.71 15.89
C GLU A 336 11.49 5.95 16.00
N ARG A 337 11.97 7.04 15.41
CA ARG A 337 13.35 7.52 15.57
C ARG A 337 13.34 8.71 16.53
N GLU A 338 14.32 8.78 17.41
CA GLU A 338 14.48 9.89 18.36
C GLU A 338 14.66 11.25 17.67
N ASP A 339 15.20 11.24 16.44
CA ASP A 339 15.42 12.42 15.60
C ASP A 339 14.24 12.81 14.73
N ARG A 340 13.12 12.09 14.79
CA ARG A 340 11.89 12.42 14.03
C ARG A 340 11.03 13.41 14.79
N VAL A 341 10.82 14.58 14.20
CA VAL A 341 9.82 15.55 14.67
C VAL A 341 8.40 15.12 14.32
N TYR A 342 8.24 14.26 13.30
CA TYR A 342 6.97 13.68 12.89
C TYR A 342 6.83 12.27 13.47
N GLN A 343 6.07 12.15 14.55
CA GLN A 343 5.72 10.84 15.08
C GLN A 343 4.77 10.13 14.10
N GLY A 344 5.14 8.93 13.70
CA GLY A 344 4.23 8.01 13.04
C GLY A 344 4.19 8.06 11.51
N ALA A 345 5.19 8.62 10.83
CA ALA A 345 5.30 8.44 9.37
C ALA A 345 5.74 7.00 9.06
N ALA A 346 4.80 6.15 8.66
CA ALA A 346 5.12 4.92 7.96
C ALA A 346 5.54 5.24 6.52
N GLY A 347 6.28 4.34 5.88
CA GLY A 347 6.62 4.48 4.45
C GLY A 347 5.40 4.47 3.53
N GLU A 348 5.55 4.84 2.28
CA GLU A 348 4.48 4.73 1.27
C GLU A 348 4.44 3.36 0.59
N GLY A 349 5.58 2.72 0.35
CA GLY A 349 5.67 1.39 -0.25
C GLY A 349 5.89 0.30 0.77
N VAL A 350 5.37 -0.89 0.51
CA VAL A 350 5.56 -2.09 1.32
C VAL A 350 5.77 -3.30 0.42
N ALA A 351 6.74 -4.16 0.79
CA ALA A 351 6.97 -5.45 0.15
C ALA A 351 7.35 -6.51 1.19
N VAL A 352 7.12 -7.78 0.88
CA VAL A 352 7.37 -8.90 1.80
C VAL A 352 8.14 -10.00 1.08
N ASP A 353 9.34 -10.33 1.57
CA ASP A 353 10.17 -11.36 0.96
C ASP A 353 9.69 -12.79 1.30
N ALA A 354 10.38 -13.80 0.74
CA ALA A 354 10.03 -15.21 0.93
C ALA A 354 10.16 -15.66 2.40
N ASP A 355 11.05 -15.03 3.16
CA ASP A 355 11.29 -15.34 4.57
C ASP A 355 10.31 -14.60 5.51
N GLY A 356 9.41 -13.78 4.95
CA GLY A 356 8.42 -12.99 5.70
C GLY A 356 8.96 -11.66 6.23
N ASN A 357 10.18 -11.26 5.86
CA ASN A 357 10.67 -9.93 6.20
C ASN A 357 9.89 -8.88 5.40
N ILE A 358 9.54 -7.78 6.07
CA ILE A 358 8.76 -6.70 5.50
C ILE A 358 9.68 -5.51 5.28
N TYR A 359 9.57 -4.89 4.12
CA TYR A 359 10.33 -3.71 3.74
C TYR A 359 9.36 -2.55 3.55
N ALA A 360 9.64 -1.41 4.17
CA ALA A 360 8.88 -0.17 4.01
C ALA A 360 9.74 0.88 3.31
N ALA A 361 9.25 1.40 2.18
CA ALA A 361 9.84 2.54 1.50
C ALA A 361 9.34 3.82 2.17
N GLU A 362 10.23 4.52 2.83
CA GLU A 362 9.88 5.70 3.59
C GLU A 362 9.71 6.92 2.68
N GLY A 363 8.47 7.17 2.27
CA GLY A 363 8.06 8.20 1.32
C GLY A 363 8.32 9.65 1.76
N PRO A 364 7.62 10.61 1.17
CA PRO A 364 7.92 12.05 1.36
C PRO A 364 7.86 12.50 2.83
N ASN A 365 7.10 11.83 3.68
CA ASN A 365 6.97 12.22 5.08
C ASN A 365 8.20 11.92 5.94
N SER A 366 9.13 11.10 5.46
CA SER A 366 10.39 10.78 6.12
C SER A 366 11.55 11.69 5.69
N LEU A 367 11.36 12.46 4.63
CA LEU A 367 12.39 13.24 3.95
C LEU A 367 13.07 14.28 4.79
N MET A 368 12.30 14.98 5.61
CA MET A 368 12.83 16.11 6.40
C MET A 368 13.86 15.68 7.43
N TRP A 369 13.96 14.37 7.72
CA TRP A 369 14.66 13.89 8.90
C TRP A 369 15.70 12.80 8.68
N ALA A 370 15.53 11.95 7.67
CA ALA A 370 16.30 10.72 7.58
C ALA A 370 16.87 10.39 6.21
N GLY A 371 16.61 11.18 5.20
CA GLY A 371 17.06 10.88 3.86
C GLY A 371 16.36 9.69 3.21
N GLY A 372 15.08 9.43 3.56
CA GLY A 372 14.22 8.51 2.84
C GLY A 372 14.66 7.04 2.82
N ALA A 373 15.38 6.58 3.81
CA ALA A 373 15.89 5.21 3.86
C ALA A 373 14.77 4.18 4.02
N PHE A 374 15.01 2.96 3.55
CA PHE A 374 14.13 1.84 3.84
C PHE A 374 14.23 1.38 5.28
N THR A 375 13.11 0.88 5.79
CA THR A 375 13.06 0.16 7.04
C THR A 375 12.76 -1.30 6.75
N LYS A 376 13.62 -2.21 7.23
CA LYS A 376 13.39 -3.66 7.19
C LYS A 376 12.89 -4.12 8.54
N TYR A 377 11.74 -4.78 8.54
CA TYR A 377 11.14 -5.44 9.69
C TYR A 377 11.33 -6.95 9.53
N SER A 378 12.12 -7.55 10.41
CA SER A 378 12.42 -8.98 10.31
C SER A 378 11.58 -9.79 11.28
N VAL A 379 11.00 -10.88 10.78
CA VAL A 379 10.41 -11.93 11.61
C VAL A 379 11.52 -12.82 12.20
N ARG A 380 11.30 -13.35 13.41
CA ARG A 380 12.24 -14.26 14.09
C ARG A 380 11.91 -15.70 13.78
#